data_aeade6a4394e09554fc8205883d03a98
#
_entry.id   aeade6a4394e09554fc8205883d03a98
#
_cell.length_a   1.000
_cell.length_b   1.000
_cell.length_c   1.000
_cell.angle_alpha   90.00
_cell.angle_beta   90.00
_cell.angle_gamma   90.00
#
_symmetry.space_group_name_H-M   'P 1'
#
loop_
_entity.id
_entity.type
_entity.pdbx_description
1 polymer ?
#
loop_
_entity_poly.entity_id
_entity_poly.type
_entity_poly.pdbx_seq_one_letter_code
_entity_poly.pdbx_strand_id
1 'polypeptide(L)'
;MPSTSEIILSANTHPGDSTTETVTGSNFKGDGYYGRSDGIHTVQYDYAGLTGSITIQATLATTPADADWFDVDTITVANLTEVKYANFTGNFVYIRAKLVYTDGTVNSVRLNH
;
A
#
# COMPACT_ATOMS: atom_id res chain seq x y z
N MET A 1 -17.80 -14.18 11.50
CA MET A 1 -17.66 -12.74 11.24
C MET A 1 -16.93 -12.55 9.92
N PRO A 2 -17.44 -11.74 9.00
CA PRO A 2 -16.76 -11.54 7.74
C PRO A 2 -15.45 -10.74 7.93
N SER A 3 -14.47 -11.10 7.14
CA SER A 3 -13.19 -10.38 7.07
C SER A 3 -13.35 -9.13 6.24
N THR A 4 -12.78 -8.01 6.69
CA THR A 4 -12.76 -6.75 5.96
C THR A 4 -11.41 -6.44 5.33
N SER A 5 -10.45 -7.39 5.42
CA SER A 5 -9.13 -7.23 4.82
C SER A 5 -9.20 -7.32 3.29
N GLU A 6 -8.55 -6.37 2.63
CA GLU A 6 -8.45 -6.32 1.18
C GLU A 6 -6.99 -6.39 0.75
N ILE A 7 -6.72 -7.07 -0.38
CA ILE A 7 -5.39 -7.08 -0.98
C ILE A 7 -5.31 -5.86 -1.90
N ILE A 8 -4.59 -4.82 -1.47
CA ILE A 8 -4.47 -3.57 -2.24
C ILE A 8 -3.27 -3.57 -3.18
N LEU A 9 -2.36 -4.52 -3.01
CA LEU A 9 -1.28 -4.78 -3.97
C LEU A 9 -1.05 -6.29 -4.01
N SER A 10 -1.28 -6.90 -5.16
CA SER A 10 -1.06 -8.32 -5.37
C SER A 10 0.43 -8.62 -5.56
N ALA A 11 0.78 -9.90 -5.70
CA ALA A 11 2.17 -10.32 -5.82
C ALA A 11 2.88 -9.66 -7.00
N ASN A 12 4.09 -9.13 -6.74
CA ASN A 12 4.97 -8.54 -7.74
C ASN A 12 6.39 -9.03 -7.50
N THR A 13 7.02 -9.56 -8.54
CA THR A 13 8.40 -10.04 -8.49
C THR A 13 9.26 -9.23 -9.44
N HIS A 14 10.36 -8.70 -8.92
CA HIS A 14 11.34 -7.96 -9.72
C HIS A 14 12.13 -8.95 -10.59
N PRO A 15 12.45 -8.61 -11.85
CA PRO A 15 13.25 -9.50 -12.70
C PRO A 15 14.70 -9.68 -12.25
N GLY A 16 15.20 -8.88 -11.29
CA GLY A 16 16.52 -9.04 -10.73
C GLY A 16 17.65 -8.41 -11.57
N ASP A 17 17.33 -7.45 -12.39
CA ASP A 17 18.28 -6.77 -13.28
C ASP A 17 18.80 -5.45 -12.69
N SER A 18 18.48 -5.16 -11.44
CA SER A 18 18.87 -3.94 -10.69
C SER A 18 18.31 -2.65 -11.26
N THR A 19 17.38 -2.70 -12.20
CA THR A 19 16.67 -1.50 -12.64
C THR A 19 15.58 -1.12 -11.65
N THR A 20 15.31 0.17 -11.54
CA THR A 20 14.22 0.63 -10.68
C THR A 20 12.88 0.44 -11.38
N GLU A 21 11.99 -0.30 -10.75
CA GLU A 21 10.63 -0.48 -11.22
C GLU A 21 9.64 0.18 -10.27
N THR A 22 8.58 0.75 -10.83
CA THR A 22 7.49 1.36 -10.08
C THR A 22 6.19 0.66 -10.42
N VAL A 23 5.52 0.15 -9.39
CA VAL A 23 4.20 -0.48 -9.53
C VAL A 23 3.22 0.30 -8.67
N THR A 24 2.15 0.79 -9.29
CA THR A 24 1.09 1.50 -8.58
C THR A 24 -0.14 0.62 -8.55
N GLY A 25 -0.64 0.33 -7.36
CA GLY A 25 -1.83 -0.48 -7.17
C GLY A 25 -3.12 0.27 -7.56
N SER A 26 -4.21 -0.46 -7.57
CA SER A 26 -5.54 0.09 -7.85
C SER A 26 -6.03 0.94 -6.68
N ASN A 27 -7.05 1.77 -6.95
CA ASN A 27 -7.70 2.57 -5.92
C ASN A 27 -8.65 1.70 -5.10
N PHE A 28 -8.50 1.73 -3.78
CA PHE A 28 -9.39 1.04 -2.86
C PHE A 28 -10.10 2.05 -1.96
N LYS A 29 -11.34 1.75 -1.61
CA LYS A 29 -12.18 2.66 -0.83
C LYS A 29 -11.74 2.67 0.63
N GLY A 30 -11.49 3.85 1.16
CA GLY A 30 -11.22 4.07 2.57
C GLY A 30 -12.47 4.43 3.36
N ASP A 31 -12.31 4.67 4.65
CA ASP A 31 -13.44 4.98 5.53
C ASP A 31 -14.18 6.25 5.13
N GLY A 32 -13.48 7.23 4.57
CA GLY A 32 -14.11 8.46 4.07
C GLY A 32 -15.05 8.23 2.90
N TYR A 33 -14.81 7.22 2.08
CA TYR A 33 -15.72 6.85 0.99
C TYR A 33 -17.06 6.36 1.54
N TYR A 34 -17.03 5.61 2.63
CA TYR A 34 -18.23 5.05 3.26
C TYR A 34 -18.91 6.00 4.23
N GLY A 35 -18.34 7.18 4.45
CA GLY A 35 -18.88 8.14 5.42
C GLY A 35 -18.65 7.73 6.87
N ARG A 36 -17.68 6.87 7.14
CA ARG A 36 -17.30 6.47 8.49
C ARG A 36 -16.44 7.54 9.14
N SER A 37 -16.44 7.60 10.46
CA SER A 37 -15.77 8.66 11.22
C SER A 37 -14.61 8.19 12.08
N ASP A 38 -14.40 6.90 12.27
CA ASP A 38 -13.27 6.39 13.07
C ASP A 38 -11.94 6.45 12.32
N GLY A 39 -11.95 6.21 11.02
CA GLY A 39 -10.79 6.43 10.15
C GLY A 39 -9.57 5.59 10.46
N ILE A 40 -9.70 4.51 11.22
CA ILE A 40 -8.56 3.68 11.63
C ILE A 40 -8.30 2.64 10.55
N HIS A 41 -7.06 2.64 10.03
CA HIS A 41 -6.62 1.73 8.99
C HIS A 41 -5.40 0.95 9.48
N THR A 42 -5.35 -0.34 9.14
CA THR A 42 -4.18 -1.18 9.40
C THR A 42 -3.72 -1.78 8.09
N VAL A 43 -2.44 -1.62 7.77
CA VAL A 43 -1.84 -2.16 6.56
C VAL A 43 -0.82 -3.23 6.94
N GLN A 44 -0.79 -4.33 6.18
CA GLN A 44 0.19 -5.39 6.33
C GLN A 44 1.04 -5.48 5.07
N TYR A 45 2.35 -5.45 5.26
CA TYR A 45 3.34 -5.61 4.19
C TYR A 45 3.97 -6.99 4.31
N ASP A 46 3.88 -7.79 3.25
CA ASP A 46 4.46 -9.13 3.19
C ASP A 46 5.40 -9.20 1.99
N TYR A 47 6.70 -9.39 2.25
CA TYR A 47 7.71 -9.35 1.21
C TYR A 47 8.87 -10.32 1.49
N ALA A 48 9.59 -10.68 0.42
CA ALA A 48 10.73 -11.60 0.48
C ALA A 48 11.90 -11.05 -0.33
N GLY A 49 13.05 -10.86 0.32
CA GLY A 49 14.27 -10.37 -0.32
C GLY A 49 14.12 -8.98 -0.95
N LEU A 50 13.22 -8.17 -0.43
CA LEU A 50 12.88 -6.87 -1.03
C LEU A 50 13.99 -5.84 -0.81
N THR A 51 14.35 -5.15 -1.87
CA THR A 51 15.18 -3.94 -1.82
C THR A 51 14.40 -2.83 -2.49
N GLY A 52 13.89 -1.90 -1.71
CA GLY A 52 13.07 -0.79 -2.21
C GLY A 52 12.14 -0.26 -1.15
N SER A 53 11.08 0.39 -1.59
CA SER A 53 10.10 1.00 -0.69
C SER A 53 8.68 0.69 -1.11
N ILE A 54 7.81 0.57 -0.11
CA ILE A 54 6.36 0.47 -0.31
C ILE A 54 5.75 1.66 0.40
N THR A 55 4.95 2.44 -0.33
CA THR A 55 4.28 3.62 0.19
C THR A 55 2.78 3.43 0.09
N ILE A 56 2.08 3.73 1.18
CA ILE A 56 0.63 3.81 1.16
C ILE A 56 0.26 5.26 0.88
N GLN A 57 -0.53 5.46 -0.15
CA GLN A 57 -1.02 6.78 -0.56
C GLN A 57 -2.52 6.86 -0.34
N ALA A 58 -2.99 8.05 -0.03
CA ALA A 58 -4.40 8.32 0.20
C ALA A 58 -4.81 9.62 -0.46
N THR A 59 -6.12 9.80 -0.63
CA THR A 59 -6.67 11.02 -1.21
C THR A 59 -8.08 11.27 -0.69
N LEU A 60 -8.48 12.52 -0.69
CA LEU A 60 -9.88 12.92 -0.45
C LEU A 60 -10.64 13.20 -1.74
N ALA A 61 -9.98 13.11 -2.89
CA ALA A 61 -10.62 13.33 -4.18
C ALA A 61 -11.58 12.18 -4.51
N THR A 62 -12.75 12.50 -5.03
CA THR A 62 -13.74 11.49 -5.43
C THR A 62 -13.46 10.93 -6.83
N THR A 63 -12.69 11.66 -7.63
CA THR A 63 -12.18 11.19 -8.93
C THR A 63 -10.71 11.61 -9.00
N PRO A 64 -9.80 10.84 -8.34
CA PRO A 64 -8.43 11.31 -8.15
C PRO A 64 -7.60 11.25 -9.43
N ALA A 65 -6.84 12.32 -9.66
CA ALA A 65 -5.71 12.34 -10.58
C ALA A 65 -4.42 12.06 -9.81
N ASP A 66 -3.31 11.79 -10.52
CA ASP A 66 -2.04 11.43 -9.86
C ASP A 66 -1.55 12.50 -8.87
N ALA A 67 -1.83 13.76 -9.12
CA ALA A 67 -1.41 14.86 -8.23
C ALA A 67 -2.25 14.96 -6.95
N ASP A 68 -3.36 14.24 -6.84
CA ASP A 68 -4.26 14.32 -5.70
C ASP A 68 -3.84 13.39 -4.55
N TRP A 69 -2.85 12.53 -4.76
CA TRP A 69 -2.42 11.53 -3.78
C TRP A 69 -1.32 12.07 -2.87
N PHE A 70 -1.36 11.67 -1.61
CA PHE A 70 -0.32 11.98 -0.64
C PHE A 70 0.07 10.72 0.13
N ASP A 71 1.31 10.70 0.64
CA ASP A 71 1.84 9.56 1.36
C ASP A 71 1.36 9.56 2.81
N VAL A 72 0.87 8.42 3.30
CA VAL A 72 0.46 8.27 4.69
C VAL A 72 1.35 7.31 5.47
N ASP A 73 2.01 6.38 4.79
CA ASP A 73 2.98 5.48 5.40
C ASP A 73 3.98 5.02 4.35
N THR A 74 5.24 4.87 4.73
CA THR A 74 6.30 4.39 3.84
C THR A 74 7.23 3.46 4.62
N ILE A 75 7.52 2.29 4.03
CA ILE A 75 8.62 1.44 4.51
C ILE A 75 9.70 1.39 3.45
N THR A 76 10.95 1.39 3.90
CA THR A 76 12.13 1.25 3.02
C THR A 76 12.99 0.13 3.59
N VAL A 77 13.31 -0.85 2.75
CA VAL A 77 14.04 -2.05 3.17
C VAL A 77 15.13 -2.39 2.16
N ALA A 78 16.13 -3.12 2.64
CA ALA A 78 17.27 -3.58 1.84
C ALA A 78 17.48 -5.06 2.08
N ASN A 79 17.10 -5.89 1.09
CA ASN A 79 17.26 -7.35 1.10
C ASN A 79 16.67 -8.00 2.37
N LEU A 80 15.44 -7.66 2.68
CA LEU A 80 14.74 -8.19 3.86
C LEU A 80 13.55 -9.05 3.45
N THR A 81 13.30 -10.08 4.28
CA THR A 81 12.13 -10.94 4.19
C THR A 81 11.38 -10.83 5.49
N GLU A 82 10.23 -10.18 5.48
CA GLU A 82 9.47 -9.89 6.68
C GLU A 82 7.98 -9.78 6.39
N VAL A 83 7.20 -9.82 7.47
CA VAL A 83 5.80 -9.37 7.48
C VAL A 83 5.73 -8.24 8.50
N LYS A 84 5.36 -7.06 8.05
CA LYS A 84 5.24 -5.87 8.90
C LYS A 84 3.85 -5.27 8.81
N TYR A 85 3.51 -4.47 9.79
CA TYR A 85 2.24 -3.74 9.77
C TYR A 85 2.43 -2.31 10.24
N ALA A 86 1.48 -1.46 9.85
CA ALA A 86 1.38 -0.10 10.33
C ALA A 86 -0.09 0.29 10.49
N ASN A 87 -0.35 1.19 11.41
CA ASN A 87 -1.67 1.79 11.59
C ASN A 87 -1.60 3.26 11.20
N PHE A 88 -2.63 3.75 10.54
CA PHE A 88 -2.76 5.16 10.27
C PHE A 88 -4.21 5.59 10.40
N THR A 89 -4.43 6.88 10.63
CA THR A 89 -5.75 7.43 10.90
C THR A 89 -6.06 8.55 9.92
N GLY A 90 -7.26 8.53 9.39
CA GLY A 90 -7.79 9.55 8.49
C GLY A 90 -9.01 9.03 7.76
N ASN A 91 -9.93 9.92 7.42
CA ASN A 91 -11.14 9.55 6.71
C ASN A 91 -10.91 9.71 5.20
N PHE A 92 -10.00 8.92 4.66
CA PHE A 92 -9.60 8.98 3.26
C PHE A 92 -10.68 8.38 2.36
N VAL A 93 -10.90 8.98 1.20
CA VAL A 93 -11.86 8.48 0.21
C VAL A 93 -11.29 7.25 -0.50
N TYR A 94 -10.05 7.36 -0.99
CA TYR A 94 -9.36 6.25 -1.64
C TYR A 94 -7.96 6.07 -1.07
N ILE A 95 -7.49 4.83 -1.12
CA ILE A 95 -6.17 4.40 -0.66
C ILE A 95 -5.58 3.50 -1.74
N ARG A 96 -4.27 3.65 -1.98
CA ARG A 96 -3.54 2.76 -2.89
C ARG A 96 -2.15 2.48 -2.35
N ALA A 97 -1.53 1.39 -2.83
CA ALA A 97 -0.14 1.08 -2.54
C ALA A 97 0.73 1.39 -3.77
N LYS A 98 1.92 1.93 -3.52
CA LYS A 98 2.92 2.19 -4.56
C LYS A 98 4.22 1.51 -4.17
N LEU A 99 4.75 0.69 -5.07
CA LEU A 99 5.99 -0.05 -4.88
C LEU A 99 7.05 0.51 -5.81
N VAL A 100 8.20 0.88 -5.24
CA VAL A 100 9.40 1.25 -6.01
C VAL A 100 10.51 0.35 -5.53
N TYR A 101 11.03 -0.51 -6.39
CA TYR A 101 12.00 -1.52 -5.96
C TYR A 101 13.01 -1.84 -7.05
N THR A 102 14.18 -2.34 -6.63
CA THR A 102 15.26 -2.75 -7.52
C THR A 102 15.53 -4.25 -7.47
N ASP A 103 14.97 -4.97 -6.48
CA ASP A 103 15.10 -6.42 -6.34
C ASP A 103 14.04 -6.95 -5.38
N GLY A 104 13.77 -8.25 -5.47
CA GLY A 104 12.95 -8.98 -4.54
C GLY A 104 11.49 -9.14 -4.97
N THR A 105 10.67 -9.59 -4.03
CA THR A 105 9.26 -9.90 -4.25
C THR A 105 8.42 -9.24 -3.16
N VAL A 106 7.32 -8.61 -3.56
CA VAL A 106 6.23 -8.29 -2.64
C VAL A 106 5.18 -9.37 -2.81
N ASN A 107 4.88 -10.10 -1.76
CA ASN A 107 3.86 -11.15 -1.79
C ASN A 107 2.47 -10.55 -1.76
N SER A 108 2.25 -9.58 -0.88
CA SER A 108 0.98 -8.84 -0.84
C SER A 108 1.11 -7.60 0.05
N VAL A 109 0.25 -6.62 -0.20
CA VAL A 109 -0.05 -5.55 0.74
C VAL A 109 -1.55 -5.62 1.03
N ARG A 110 -1.91 -5.74 2.29
CA ARG A 110 -3.30 -5.90 2.73
C ARG A 110 -3.73 -4.72 3.57
N LEU A 111 -4.97 -4.33 3.44
CA LEU A 111 -5.58 -3.22 4.16
C LEU A 111 -6.83 -3.68 4.89
N ASN A 112 -6.93 -3.30 6.15
CA ASN A 112 -8.15 -3.44 6.96
C ASN A 112 -8.60 -2.06 7.43
N HIS A 113 -9.90 -1.81 7.34
CA HIS A 113 -10.46 -0.52 7.79
C HIS A 113 -11.88 -0.64 8.33
#